data_813d8f9905be708c7e37bd46199b1cad
#
_entry.id   813d8f9905be708c7e37bd46199b1cad
#
_cell.length_a   1.000
_cell.length_b   1.000
_cell.length_c   1.000
_cell.angle_alpha   90.00
_cell.angle_beta   90.00
_cell.angle_gamma   90.00
#
_symmetry.space_group_name_H-M   'P 1'
#
loop_
_entity.id
_entity.type
_entity.pdbx_description
1 polymer ?
#
loop_
_entity_poly.entity_id
_entity_poly.type
_entity_poly.pdbx_seq_one_letter_code
_entity_poly.pdbx_strand_id
1 'polypeptide(L)'
;MLLNIVIVVLVLLLFVVAFMLVRTVLAMRGGEELTETPAISVEAPVVAEHLATALRIETVSSLPPAPFPEREFKELHRLFERLYPHVHSVLTCEVVGQAGLLYTWPGKQPDLPALVLCGHQD
;
A
#
# COMPACT_ATOMS: atom_id res chain seq x y z
N MET A 1 -10.74 -49.50 8.50
CA MET A 1 -9.51 -48.72 8.45
C MET A 1 -9.74 -47.40 7.70
N LEU A 2 -10.19 -47.38 6.46
CA LEU A 2 -10.44 -46.19 5.66
C LEU A 2 -11.44 -45.22 6.33
N LEU A 3 -12.56 -45.71 6.84
CA LEU A 3 -13.59 -44.92 7.52
C LEU A 3 -13.02 -44.16 8.74
N ASN A 4 -12.18 -44.81 9.55
CA ASN A 4 -11.57 -44.18 10.71
C ASN A 4 -10.59 -43.06 10.31
N ILE A 5 -9.85 -43.24 9.22
CA ILE A 5 -8.95 -42.20 8.67
C ILE A 5 -9.77 -41.01 8.20
N VAL A 6 -10.87 -41.21 7.48
CA VAL A 6 -11.76 -40.14 7.01
C VAL A 6 -12.35 -39.38 8.19
N ILE A 7 -12.80 -40.06 9.23
CA ILE A 7 -13.33 -39.41 10.43
C ILE A 7 -12.26 -38.53 11.11
N VAL A 8 -11.04 -39.06 11.28
CA VAL A 8 -9.94 -38.30 11.89
C VAL A 8 -9.61 -37.04 11.08
N VAL A 9 -9.55 -37.17 9.76
CA VAL A 9 -9.29 -36.02 8.88
C VAL A 9 -10.39 -34.95 8.99
N LEU A 10 -11.66 -35.37 9.02
CA LEU A 10 -12.79 -34.45 9.19
C LEU A 10 -12.75 -33.76 10.55
N VAL A 11 -12.45 -34.46 11.63
CA VAL A 11 -12.32 -33.88 12.98
C VAL A 11 -11.18 -32.88 13.03
N LEU A 12 -10.02 -33.17 12.43
CA LEU A 12 -8.88 -32.27 12.32
C LEU A 12 -9.25 -31.00 11.52
N LEU A 13 -9.94 -31.16 10.39
CA LEU A 13 -10.38 -30.05 9.57
C LEU A 13 -11.34 -29.13 10.34
N LEU A 14 -12.32 -29.70 11.04
CA LEU A 14 -13.26 -28.96 11.88
C LEU A 14 -12.51 -28.18 13.00
N PHE A 15 -11.53 -28.83 13.62
CA PHE A 15 -10.72 -28.17 14.65
C PHE A 15 -9.93 -26.97 14.10
N VAL A 16 -9.29 -27.13 12.92
CA VAL A 16 -8.57 -26.03 12.25
C VAL A 16 -9.51 -24.88 11.91
N VAL A 17 -10.67 -25.17 11.34
CA VAL A 17 -11.68 -24.15 11.00
C VAL A 17 -12.14 -23.42 12.26
N ALA A 18 -12.50 -24.16 13.32
CA ALA A 18 -12.92 -23.56 14.59
C ALA A 18 -11.81 -22.69 15.19
N PHE A 19 -10.57 -23.14 15.18
CA PHE A 19 -9.42 -22.37 15.65
C PHE A 19 -9.23 -21.06 14.85
N MET A 20 -9.34 -21.14 13.51
CA MET A 20 -9.24 -19.95 12.65
C MET A 20 -10.37 -18.95 12.94
N LEU A 21 -11.61 -19.43 13.10
CA LEU A 21 -12.75 -18.57 13.42
C LEU A 21 -12.57 -17.88 14.78
N VAL A 22 -12.15 -18.63 15.81
CA VAL A 22 -11.88 -18.05 17.14
C VAL A 22 -10.77 -16.99 17.06
N ARG A 23 -9.67 -17.27 16.38
CA ARG A 23 -8.59 -16.31 16.19
C ARG A 23 -9.06 -15.05 15.46
N THR A 24 -9.87 -15.19 14.41
CA THR A 24 -10.44 -14.07 13.67
C THR A 24 -11.33 -13.20 14.56
N VAL A 25 -12.24 -13.82 15.32
CA VAL A 25 -13.13 -13.07 16.25
C VAL A 25 -12.35 -12.36 17.34
N LEU A 26 -11.31 -13.00 17.89
CA LEU A 26 -10.46 -12.36 18.91
C LEU A 26 -9.65 -11.20 18.31
N ALA A 27 -9.13 -11.34 17.10
CA ALA A 27 -8.42 -10.26 16.41
C ALA A 27 -9.35 -9.06 16.10
N MET A 28 -10.60 -9.33 15.71
CA MET A 28 -11.58 -8.28 15.47
C MET A 28 -11.99 -7.55 16.76
N ARG A 29 -12.00 -8.23 17.91
CA ARG A 29 -12.32 -7.61 19.21
C ARG A 29 -11.17 -6.81 19.80
N GLY A 30 -9.93 -7.08 19.40
CA GLY A 30 -8.73 -6.34 19.81
C GLY A 30 -8.45 -5.09 18.97
N GLY A 31 -9.33 -4.73 18.04
CA GLY A 31 -9.23 -3.49 17.29
C GLY A 31 -9.34 -2.31 18.23
N GLU A 32 -8.29 -1.50 18.30
CA GLU A 32 -8.27 -0.22 19.02
C GLU A 32 -9.41 0.64 18.47
N GLU A 33 -10.23 1.21 19.35
CA GLU A 33 -11.29 2.11 18.96
C GLU A 33 -10.65 3.29 18.21
N LEU A 34 -10.88 3.35 16.89
CA LEU A 34 -10.31 4.40 16.06
C LEU A 34 -10.81 5.73 16.60
N THR A 35 -9.94 6.50 17.22
CA THR A 35 -10.25 7.88 17.59
C THR A 35 -10.73 8.60 16.34
N GLU A 36 -11.92 9.19 16.38
CA GLU A 36 -12.47 9.93 15.24
C GLU A 36 -11.46 10.99 14.80
N THR A 37 -10.79 10.71 13.70
CA THR A 37 -9.91 11.70 13.07
C THR A 37 -10.80 12.73 12.35
N PRO A 38 -10.58 14.02 12.56
CA PRO A 38 -11.37 15.03 11.88
C PRO A 38 -11.31 14.79 10.35
N ALA A 39 -12.50 14.74 9.73
CA ALA A 39 -12.61 14.50 8.30
C ALA A 39 -11.88 15.62 7.53
N ILE A 40 -10.86 15.23 6.79
CA ILE A 40 -10.17 16.15 5.88
C ILE A 40 -11.04 16.28 4.63
N SER A 41 -11.50 17.49 4.34
CA SER A 41 -12.22 17.76 3.10
C SER A 41 -11.25 17.67 1.93
N VAL A 42 -11.55 16.79 0.99
CA VAL A 42 -10.78 16.60 -0.23
C VAL A 42 -11.60 17.04 -1.43
N GLU A 43 -11.03 17.89 -2.27
CA GLU A 43 -11.61 18.32 -3.55
C GLU A 43 -11.61 17.16 -4.55
N ALA A 44 -12.65 16.33 -4.52
CA ALA A 44 -12.74 15.12 -5.33
C ALA A 44 -12.52 15.34 -6.84
N PRO A 45 -13.02 16.43 -7.48
CA PRO A 45 -12.73 16.71 -8.90
C PRO A 45 -11.23 16.93 -9.17
N VAL A 46 -10.52 17.63 -8.27
CA VAL A 46 -9.08 17.90 -8.41
C VAL A 46 -8.29 16.61 -8.31
N VAL A 47 -8.61 15.77 -7.33
CA VAL A 47 -7.97 14.46 -7.16
C VAL A 47 -8.20 13.58 -8.39
N ALA A 48 -9.42 13.57 -8.92
CA ALA A 48 -9.76 12.80 -10.12
C ALA A 48 -8.98 13.29 -11.36
N GLU A 49 -8.79 14.59 -11.53
CA GLU A 49 -8.01 15.17 -12.62
C GLU A 49 -6.52 14.82 -12.48
N HIS A 50 -5.95 14.94 -11.28
CA HIS A 50 -4.56 14.54 -11.02
C HIS A 50 -4.34 13.06 -11.33
N LEU A 51 -5.22 12.20 -10.85
CA LEU A 51 -5.15 10.76 -11.13
C LEU A 51 -5.28 10.48 -12.64
N ALA A 52 -6.27 11.07 -13.30
CA ALA A 52 -6.45 10.89 -14.73
C ALA A 52 -5.23 11.37 -15.55
N THR A 53 -4.55 12.41 -15.10
CA THR A 53 -3.33 12.90 -15.75
C THR A 53 -2.16 11.94 -15.54
N ALA A 54 -2.02 11.38 -14.34
CA ALA A 54 -1.00 10.37 -14.05
C ALA A 54 -1.23 9.08 -14.87
N LEU A 55 -2.46 8.60 -14.96
CA LEU A 55 -2.84 7.39 -15.70
C LEU A 55 -2.64 7.49 -17.23
N ARG A 56 -2.45 8.68 -17.79
CA ARG A 56 -2.11 8.85 -19.22
C ARG A 56 -0.64 8.61 -19.53
N ILE A 57 0.20 8.52 -18.50
CA ILE A 57 1.62 8.20 -18.65
C ILE A 57 1.75 6.67 -18.58
N GLU A 58 2.28 6.07 -19.65
CA GLU A 58 2.33 4.61 -19.81
C GLU A 58 3.48 3.99 -18.97
N THR A 59 3.37 4.05 -17.66
CA THR A 59 4.34 3.44 -16.72
C THR A 59 4.12 1.94 -16.57
N VAL A 60 4.06 1.22 -17.68
CA VAL A 60 3.84 -0.24 -17.68
C VAL A 60 5.14 -0.96 -17.44
N SER A 61 5.32 -1.49 -16.23
CA SER A 61 6.47 -2.34 -15.92
C SER A 61 6.27 -3.76 -16.49
N SER A 62 7.34 -4.32 -17.00
CA SER A 62 7.35 -5.67 -17.57
C SER A 62 8.53 -6.47 -17.04
N LEU A 63 8.35 -7.79 -16.93
CA LEU A 63 9.45 -8.67 -16.56
C LEU A 63 10.49 -8.78 -17.68
N PRO A 64 11.77 -8.97 -17.36
CA PRO A 64 12.81 -9.24 -18.36
C PRO A 64 12.38 -10.37 -19.30
N PRO A 65 12.73 -10.29 -20.61
CA PRO A 65 13.71 -9.40 -21.22
C PRO A 65 13.19 -8.04 -21.73
N ALA A 66 11.94 -7.66 -21.44
CA ALA A 66 11.40 -6.37 -21.89
C ALA A 66 12.18 -5.20 -21.26
N PRO A 67 12.44 -4.12 -22.02
CA PRO A 67 13.12 -2.94 -21.50
C PRO A 67 12.25 -2.22 -20.49
N PHE A 68 12.88 -1.64 -19.46
CA PHE A 68 12.19 -0.82 -18.46
C PHE A 68 11.84 0.56 -19.07
N PRO A 69 10.61 1.08 -18.93
CA PRO A 69 10.18 2.33 -19.53
C PRO A 69 10.65 3.55 -18.69
N GLU A 70 11.95 3.78 -18.66
CA GLU A 70 12.60 4.80 -17.81
C GLU A 70 12.10 6.23 -18.09
N ARG A 71 11.80 6.53 -19.38
CA ARG A 71 11.32 7.84 -19.80
C ARG A 71 9.94 8.16 -19.20
N GLU A 72 9.04 7.21 -19.23
CA GLU A 72 7.67 7.28 -18.76
C GLU A 72 7.65 7.46 -17.22
N PHE A 73 8.47 6.70 -16.50
CA PHE A 73 8.63 6.90 -15.05
C PHE A 73 9.22 8.27 -14.70
N LYS A 74 10.21 8.75 -15.43
CA LYS A 74 10.74 10.12 -15.22
C LYS A 74 9.69 11.20 -15.52
N GLU A 75 8.82 10.97 -16.50
CA GLU A 75 7.72 11.88 -16.80
C GLU A 75 6.70 11.90 -15.65
N LEU A 76 6.33 10.74 -15.11
CA LEU A 76 5.46 10.62 -13.93
C LEU A 76 6.06 11.35 -12.71
N HIS A 77 7.35 11.19 -12.44
CA HIS A 77 8.03 11.88 -11.33
C HIS A 77 7.95 13.40 -11.47
N ARG A 78 8.22 13.94 -12.68
CA ARG A 78 8.08 15.37 -12.95
C ARG A 78 6.62 15.85 -12.83
N LEU A 79 5.65 15.00 -13.16
CA LEU A 79 4.24 15.29 -12.94
C LEU A 79 3.96 15.45 -11.44
N PHE A 80 4.44 14.54 -10.59
CA PHE A 80 4.27 14.62 -9.14
C PHE A 80 4.90 15.91 -8.55
N GLU A 81 6.09 16.28 -9.00
CA GLU A 81 6.72 17.55 -8.60
C GLU A 81 5.85 18.75 -8.92
N ARG A 82 5.22 18.78 -10.11
CA ARG A 82 4.33 19.88 -10.53
C ARG A 82 3.00 19.90 -9.79
N LEU A 83 2.40 18.73 -9.57
CA LEU A 83 1.08 18.63 -8.93
C LEU A 83 1.14 18.79 -7.41
N TYR A 84 2.25 18.40 -6.80
CA TYR A 84 2.42 18.37 -5.35
C TYR A 84 3.67 19.13 -4.87
N PRO A 85 3.85 20.41 -5.24
CA PRO A 85 5.06 21.17 -4.91
C PRO A 85 5.26 21.31 -3.39
N HIS A 86 4.17 21.38 -2.62
CA HIS A 86 4.26 21.46 -1.17
C HIS A 86 4.83 20.16 -0.56
N VAL A 87 4.44 19.00 -1.07
CA VAL A 87 5.01 17.70 -0.65
C VAL A 87 6.52 17.68 -0.88
N HIS A 88 6.94 18.07 -2.09
CA HIS A 88 8.37 18.11 -2.47
C HIS A 88 9.18 19.18 -1.73
N SER A 89 8.54 20.21 -1.17
CA SER A 89 9.21 21.23 -0.35
C SER A 89 9.41 20.81 1.11
N VAL A 90 8.58 19.89 1.61
CA VAL A 90 8.57 19.47 3.04
C VAL A 90 9.23 18.12 3.24
N LEU A 91 9.06 17.20 2.29
CA LEU A 91 9.59 15.85 2.39
C LEU A 91 10.91 15.71 1.63
N THR A 92 11.79 14.85 2.14
CA THR A 92 12.93 14.40 1.34
C THR A 92 12.46 13.33 0.36
N CYS A 93 12.76 13.50 -0.93
CA CYS A 93 12.42 12.54 -1.98
C CYS A 93 13.70 11.94 -2.58
N GLU A 94 13.77 10.63 -2.63
CA GLU A 94 14.89 9.88 -3.19
C GLU A 94 14.39 8.88 -4.23
N VAL A 95 15.15 8.72 -5.32
CA VAL A 95 14.87 7.65 -6.30
C VAL A 95 15.61 6.39 -5.88
N VAL A 96 14.86 5.33 -5.64
CA VAL A 96 15.38 4.03 -5.21
C VAL A 96 15.22 2.99 -6.32
N GLY A 97 16.28 2.27 -6.62
CA GLY A 97 16.29 1.32 -7.73
C GLY A 97 16.16 2.02 -9.09
N GLN A 98 15.31 1.48 -9.97
CA GLN A 98 15.13 2.03 -11.33
C GLN A 98 14.18 3.24 -11.36
N ALA A 99 13.12 3.23 -10.56
CA ALA A 99 12.12 4.31 -10.54
C ALA A 99 11.30 4.39 -9.25
N GLY A 100 11.62 3.64 -8.21
CA GLY A 100 10.92 3.78 -6.93
C GLY A 100 11.14 5.17 -6.34
N LEU A 101 10.08 5.80 -5.81
CA LEU A 101 10.18 7.05 -5.06
C LEU A 101 10.05 6.77 -3.57
N LEU A 102 11.03 7.18 -2.80
CA LEU A 102 11.00 7.16 -1.34
C LEU A 102 10.85 8.57 -0.81
N TYR A 103 9.70 8.86 -0.20
CA TYR A 103 9.46 10.11 0.51
C TYR A 103 9.67 9.89 2.00
N THR A 104 10.53 10.68 2.60
CA THR A 104 10.77 10.65 4.04
C THR A 104 10.20 11.89 4.71
N TRP A 105 9.29 11.67 5.64
CA TRP A 105 8.73 12.71 6.50
C TRP A 105 9.25 12.53 7.92
N PRO A 106 10.15 13.39 8.41
CA PRO A 106 10.65 13.29 9.76
C PRO A 106 9.54 13.49 10.78
N GLY A 107 9.37 12.51 11.65
CA GLY A 107 8.41 12.59 12.75
C GLY A 107 8.88 13.55 13.84
N LYS A 108 7.96 13.99 14.71
CA LYS A 108 8.28 14.80 15.88
C LYS A 108 8.96 14.01 17.00
N GLN A 109 8.85 12.70 16.98
CA GLN A 109 9.39 11.77 17.98
C GLN A 109 10.25 10.73 17.27
N PRO A 110 11.58 10.94 17.18
CA PRO A 110 12.48 10.07 16.40
C PRO A 110 12.64 8.67 16.98
N ASP A 111 12.31 8.47 18.26
CA ASP A 111 12.42 7.18 18.95
C ASP A 111 11.25 6.23 18.66
N LEU A 112 10.19 6.72 18.01
CA LEU A 112 9.07 5.87 17.60
C LEU A 112 9.39 5.09 16.31
N PRO A 113 8.85 3.87 16.17
CA PRO A 113 8.94 3.12 14.92
C PRO A 113 8.38 3.91 13.74
N ALA A 114 9.02 3.80 12.59
CA ALA A 114 8.55 4.43 11.36
C ALA A 114 7.27 3.76 10.85
N LEU A 115 6.32 4.58 10.38
CA LEU A 115 5.19 4.12 9.58
C LEU A 115 5.60 4.15 8.10
N VAL A 116 5.40 3.04 7.39
CA VAL A 116 5.68 2.94 5.96
C VAL A 116 4.38 2.76 5.20
N LEU A 117 4.10 3.63 4.23
CA LEU A 117 2.99 3.54 3.30
C LEU A 117 3.55 3.21 1.91
N CYS A 118 3.02 2.18 1.28
CA CYS A 118 3.47 1.74 -0.03
C CYS A 118 2.34 1.89 -1.06
N GLY A 119 2.70 2.26 -2.28
CA GLY A 119 1.81 2.34 -3.42
C GLY A 119 2.54 1.99 -4.71
N HIS A 120 1.81 1.53 -5.72
CA HIS A 120 2.34 1.27 -7.05
C HIS A 120 2.37 2.55 -7.90
N GLN A 121 3.30 2.58 -8.87
CA GLN A 121 3.42 3.63 -9.89
C GLN A 121 3.14 3.10 -11.30
N ASP A 122 2.95 1.79 -11.44
CA ASP A 122 2.70 1.04 -12.67
C ASP A 122 1.28 0.44 -12.71
#